data_c21e658cb6e038e15252c5f833ce3726
#
_entry.id   c21e658cb6e038e15252c5f833ce3726
#
_cell.length_a   1.000
_cell.length_b   1.000
_cell.length_c   1.000
_cell.angle_alpha   90.00
_cell.angle_beta   90.00
_cell.angle_gamma   90.00
#
_symmetry.space_group_name_H-M   'P 1'
#
loop_
_entity.id
_entity.type
_entity.pdbx_description
1 polymer ?
#
loop_
_entity_poly.entity_id
_entity_poly.type
_entity_poly.pdbx_seq_one_letter_code
_entity_poly.pdbx_strand_id
1 'polypeptide(L)'
;MKKEFYVPPINLIQMGKGFLFLCGFLSLLFSCLDSAAQMNSSDPFIKPEPADWYTGDIHVHRSCDGSKPVPSSDLPAMMKVNHLAVISVLGDMGNNNSADRIEDLHKVDGADSPLSDPEQIIHYAAEWHWDATQWQFPHQALGGHLVLLGLREAHKIWDPSAYKVLEWAGRQHAVRGFAHMQYLNNKIQDTLDCCIPIDYPVEAALKNIEFVAEEQSRGSENGILAYYKLLNCGFRLSLAGGTDYPCNRVPLGSVLTYVEVPGKKITYQKWIDGIAEGRTVVSRNAHNEFLNLKVNKTEGPGKIIRMKKGGKVDIGINWSVSKEISGQIEVVSNGQVIARQKGVSRPGAPLVLHATQTFSKSGWICARRMDSLGRIHFLHSSPVYVIVDDQPIRVSTEDAEYFVVWIDNILKQIEPGGPWNKYFPGDLETVKAHYRKARDIYKTIVAESRAINK
;
A
#
# COMPACT_ATOMS: atom_id res chain seq x y z
N MET A 1 -46.63 9.39 2.58
CA MET A 1 -46.57 10.87 2.62
C MET A 1 -45.29 11.31 1.90
N LYS A 2 -45.45 11.78 0.64
CA LYS A 2 -44.36 12.33 -0.15
C LYS A 2 -44.15 13.78 0.27
N LYS A 3 -42.93 14.18 0.62
CA LYS A 3 -42.56 15.60 0.78
C LYS A 3 -41.87 16.04 -0.50
N GLU A 4 -42.56 16.86 -1.27
CA GLU A 4 -42.02 17.60 -2.39
C GLU A 4 -41.21 18.78 -1.89
N PHE A 5 -40.00 18.98 -2.44
CA PHE A 5 -39.22 20.19 -2.23
C PHE A 5 -39.56 21.22 -3.30
N TYR A 6 -40.06 22.37 -2.86
CA TYR A 6 -40.40 23.53 -3.65
C TYR A 6 -39.18 24.38 -3.93
N VAL A 7 -38.94 24.70 -5.21
CA VAL A 7 -37.90 25.66 -5.67
C VAL A 7 -38.65 26.89 -6.21
N PRO A 8 -38.38 28.11 -5.73
CA PRO A 8 -39.03 29.30 -6.25
C PRO A 8 -38.36 29.82 -7.53
N PRO A 9 -39.11 30.49 -8.44
CA PRO A 9 -38.61 30.99 -9.70
C PRO A 9 -37.86 32.32 -9.56
N ILE A 10 -36.79 32.47 -10.33
CA ILE A 10 -36.03 33.73 -10.45
C ILE A 10 -36.65 34.58 -11.52
N ASN A 11 -37.06 35.82 -11.16
CA ASN A 11 -37.59 36.83 -12.02
C ASN A 11 -36.52 37.48 -12.91
N LEU A 12 -36.75 37.49 -14.23
CA LEU A 12 -36.06 38.33 -15.20
C LEU A 12 -36.68 39.73 -15.19
N ILE A 13 -35.89 40.75 -14.92
CA ILE A 13 -36.21 42.14 -15.20
C ILE A 13 -35.36 42.61 -16.37
N GLN A 14 -36.07 43.10 -17.42
CA GLN A 14 -35.56 43.78 -18.60
C GLN A 14 -35.03 45.18 -18.27
N MET A 15 -34.00 45.61 -19.00
CA MET A 15 -33.74 46.97 -19.54
C MET A 15 -32.36 46.89 -20.22
N GLY A 16 -32.09 47.30 -21.43
CA GLY A 16 -32.58 48.31 -22.29
C GLY A 16 -31.42 48.75 -23.19
N LYS A 17 -31.58 48.63 -24.49
CA LYS A 17 -31.00 49.28 -25.66
C LYS A 17 -29.62 49.99 -25.56
N GLY A 18 -28.73 49.56 -26.46
CA GLY A 18 -28.00 50.45 -27.33
C GLY A 18 -26.46 50.50 -27.16
N PHE A 19 -25.73 49.80 -28.02
CA PHE A 19 -24.67 50.39 -28.83
C PHE A 19 -24.14 49.35 -29.84
N LEU A 20 -24.37 49.64 -31.11
CA LEU A 20 -23.66 48.95 -32.20
C LEU A 20 -22.20 49.34 -32.17
N PHE A 21 -21.28 48.37 -32.11
CA PHE A 21 -19.96 48.51 -32.68
C PHE A 21 -19.55 47.21 -33.37
N LEU A 22 -19.31 47.37 -34.65
CA LEU A 22 -18.80 46.41 -35.61
C LEU A 22 -17.34 46.12 -35.27
N CYS A 23 -16.95 44.90 -34.93
CA CYS A 23 -15.56 44.46 -35.03
C CYS A 23 -15.50 42.93 -35.24
N GLY A 24 -14.85 42.62 -36.30
CA GLY A 24 -14.35 41.44 -36.92
C GLY A 24 -14.45 40.06 -36.21
N PHE A 25 -15.02 39.12 -36.93
CA PHE A 25 -14.85 37.70 -36.71
C PHE A 25 -13.36 37.34 -36.71
N LEU A 26 -12.79 37.03 -35.55
CA LEU A 26 -11.58 36.24 -35.47
C LEU A 26 -11.90 34.99 -34.69
N SER A 27 -12.09 33.91 -35.44
CA SER A 27 -12.27 32.55 -34.90
C SER A 27 -11.00 32.12 -34.20
N LEU A 28 -10.92 32.30 -32.91
CA LEU A 28 -9.94 31.62 -32.06
C LEU A 28 -10.46 30.23 -31.71
N LEU A 29 -10.06 29.24 -32.50
CA LEU A 29 -10.03 27.84 -32.14
C LEU A 29 -9.12 27.69 -30.91
N PHE A 30 -9.69 27.66 -29.74
CA PHE A 30 -8.99 27.11 -28.57
C PHE A 30 -8.92 25.60 -28.75
N SER A 31 -7.87 25.14 -29.42
CA SER A 31 -7.40 23.77 -29.26
C SER A 31 -6.90 23.63 -27.80
N CYS A 32 -7.60 22.85 -27.01
CA CYS A 32 -7.04 22.26 -25.80
C CYS A 32 -5.86 21.37 -26.22
N LEU A 33 -4.69 21.96 -26.33
CA LEU A 33 -3.45 21.23 -26.33
C LEU A 33 -3.23 20.76 -24.90
N ASP A 34 -3.38 19.46 -24.70
CA ASP A 34 -2.81 18.77 -23.56
C ASP A 34 -1.35 19.21 -23.43
N SER A 35 -1.09 20.08 -22.49
CA SER A 35 0.25 20.44 -22.07
C SER A 35 0.81 19.26 -21.27
N ALA A 36 1.17 18.19 -21.95
CA ALA A 36 2.26 17.33 -21.50
C ALA A 36 3.49 18.24 -21.54
N ALA A 37 3.78 18.88 -20.43
CA ALA A 37 5.03 19.58 -20.22
C ALA A 37 6.15 18.54 -20.40
N GLN A 38 6.69 18.44 -21.61
CA GLN A 38 8.00 17.85 -21.85
C GLN A 38 8.98 18.67 -21.00
N MET A 39 9.30 18.14 -19.83
CA MET A 39 10.46 18.59 -19.09
C MET A 39 11.70 18.13 -19.88
N ASN A 40 12.12 18.92 -20.83
CA ASN A 40 13.49 18.89 -21.34
C ASN A 40 14.40 19.47 -20.23
N SER A 41 14.60 18.76 -19.14
CA SER A 41 15.75 19.01 -18.29
C SER A 41 16.92 18.25 -18.93
N SER A 42 17.90 18.95 -19.44
CA SER A 42 19.17 18.40 -19.93
C SER A 42 20.03 17.78 -18.83
N ASP A 43 19.59 17.87 -17.59
CA ASP A 43 20.30 17.32 -16.44
C ASP A 43 20.00 15.82 -16.28
N PRO A 44 21.03 14.99 -16.12
CA PRO A 44 20.84 13.57 -15.91
C PRO A 44 20.05 13.30 -14.62
N PHE A 45 19.12 12.33 -14.65
CA PHE A 45 18.39 11.91 -13.47
C PHE A 45 19.34 11.40 -12.38
N ILE A 46 19.28 11.98 -11.19
CA ILE A 46 20.09 11.58 -10.04
C ILE A 46 19.25 10.64 -9.19
N LYS A 47 19.63 9.36 -9.13
CA LYS A 47 19.00 8.37 -8.28
C LYS A 47 19.16 8.74 -6.80
N PRO A 48 18.08 8.84 -6.01
CA PRO A 48 18.19 9.17 -4.59
C PRO A 48 18.59 7.97 -3.71
N GLU A 49 18.38 6.74 -4.19
CA GLU A 49 18.65 5.50 -3.44
C GLU A 49 20.07 4.96 -3.70
N PRO A 50 20.63 4.13 -2.78
CA PRO A 50 21.87 3.38 -3.01
C PRO A 50 21.73 2.35 -4.13
N ALA A 51 22.88 1.90 -4.66
CA ALA A 51 22.96 1.05 -5.86
C ALA A 51 22.35 -0.36 -5.71
N ASP A 52 22.14 -0.83 -4.48
CA ASP A 52 21.51 -2.12 -4.15
C ASP A 52 20.00 -2.02 -3.87
N TRP A 53 19.43 -0.83 -4.06
CA TRP A 53 18.00 -0.59 -3.98
C TRP A 53 17.39 -0.43 -5.37
N TYR A 54 16.25 -1.08 -5.57
CA TYR A 54 15.55 -1.11 -6.86
C TYR A 54 14.11 -0.68 -6.68
N THR A 55 13.68 0.25 -7.53
CA THR A 55 12.30 0.77 -7.54
C THR A 55 11.36 -0.16 -8.28
N GLY A 56 10.13 -0.25 -7.81
CA GLY A 56 9.09 -0.92 -8.57
C GLY A 56 7.69 -0.51 -8.16
N ASP A 57 6.74 -0.86 -9.01
CA ASP A 57 5.31 -0.68 -8.79
C ASP A 57 4.66 -2.07 -8.71
N ILE A 58 4.11 -2.40 -7.54
CA ILE A 58 3.54 -3.74 -7.29
C ILE A 58 2.11 -3.88 -7.82
N HIS A 59 1.46 -2.79 -8.25
CA HIS A 59 0.06 -2.79 -8.58
C HIS A 59 -0.21 -1.99 -9.85
N VAL A 60 -0.12 -2.69 -10.99
CA VAL A 60 -0.26 -2.10 -12.32
C VAL A 60 -1.26 -2.88 -13.13
N HIS A 61 -2.19 -2.18 -13.74
CA HIS A 61 -3.11 -2.72 -14.74
C HIS A 61 -2.91 -2.05 -16.09
N ARG A 62 -3.40 -2.66 -17.16
CA ARG A 62 -3.36 -2.05 -18.48
C ARG A 62 -4.63 -1.23 -18.80
N SER A 63 -5.71 -1.46 -18.07
CA SER A 63 -6.95 -0.68 -18.20
C SER A 63 -7.67 -0.54 -16.86
N CYS A 64 -8.65 0.35 -16.80
CA CYS A 64 -9.59 0.47 -15.70
C CYS A 64 -10.95 0.94 -16.20
N ASP A 65 -12.03 0.39 -15.64
CA ASP A 65 -13.43 0.83 -15.85
C ASP A 65 -13.82 1.02 -17.32
N GLY A 66 -13.42 0.07 -18.18
CA GLY A 66 -13.72 0.12 -19.62
C GLY A 66 -12.87 1.10 -20.43
N SER A 67 -11.81 1.66 -19.84
CA SER A 67 -10.84 2.45 -20.58
C SER A 67 -10.11 1.60 -21.62
N LYS A 68 -9.58 2.25 -22.66
CA LYS A 68 -8.77 1.55 -23.66
C LYS A 68 -7.50 0.98 -23.00
N PRO A 69 -7.23 -0.32 -23.15
CA PRO A 69 -6.03 -0.91 -22.57
C PRO A 69 -4.73 -0.32 -23.13
N VAL A 70 -3.77 -0.09 -22.26
CA VAL A 70 -2.40 0.21 -22.65
C VAL A 70 -1.79 -1.03 -23.31
N PRO A 71 -1.22 -0.95 -24.51
CA PRO A 71 -0.50 -2.06 -25.13
C PRO A 71 0.65 -2.54 -24.24
N SER A 72 0.83 -3.84 -24.09
CA SER A 72 1.98 -4.36 -23.32
C SER A 72 3.33 -3.88 -23.86
N SER A 73 3.43 -3.63 -25.18
CA SER A 73 4.62 -3.09 -25.84
C SER A 73 5.03 -1.69 -25.34
N ASP A 74 4.12 -0.95 -24.74
CA ASP A 74 4.39 0.43 -24.29
C ASP A 74 4.94 0.47 -22.86
N LEU A 75 4.76 -0.63 -22.10
CA LEU A 75 5.20 -0.73 -20.69
C LEU A 75 6.70 -0.45 -20.49
N PRO A 76 7.64 -0.97 -21.32
CA PRO A 76 9.06 -0.66 -21.15
C PRO A 76 9.37 0.83 -21.28
N ALA A 77 8.75 1.52 -22.24
CA ALA A 77 8.93 2.96 -22.40
C ALA A 77 8.37 3.74 -21.20
N MET A 78 7.22 3.33 -20.67
CA MET A 78 6.63 3.94 -19.47
C MET A 78 7.50 3.73 -18.23
N MET A 79 8.06 2.52 -18.05
CA MET A 79 8.99 2.23 -16.96
C MET A 79 10.24 3.10 -17.06
N LYS A 80 10.80 3.25 -18.25
CA LYS A 80 12.00 4.07 -18.50
C LYS A 80 11.77 5.53 -18.13
N VAL A 81 10.65 6.10 -18.53
CA VAL A 81 10.30 7.50 -18.22
C VAL A 81 10.13 7.72 -16.71
N ASN A 82 9.63 6.72 -15.98
CA ASN A 82 9.41 6.79 -14.54
C ASN A 82 10.56 6.18 -13.72
N HIS A 83 11.65 5.78 -14.37
CA HIS A 83 12.84 5.18 -13.75
C HIS A 83 12.52 3.97 -12.86
N LEU A 84 11.60 3.09 -13.31
CA LEU A 84 11.21 1.89 -12.60
C LEU A 84 12.08 0.70 -13.06
N ALA A 85 12.57 -0.09 -12.10
CA ALA A 85 13.28 -1.33 -12.37
C ALA A 85 12.33 -2.54 -12.45
N VAL A 86 11.19 -2.52 -11.75
CA VAL A 86 10.24 -3.63 -11.71
C VAL A 86 8.80 -3.11 -11.81
N ILE A 87 7.96 -3.80 -12.56
CA ILE A 87 6.51 -3.66 -12.45
C ILE A 87 5.85 -5.04 -12.34
N SER A 88 4.82 -5.14 -11.49
CA SER A 88 3.92 -6.30 -11.44
C SER A 88 2.63 -5.95 -12.16
N VAL A 89 2.42 -6.54 -13.33
CA VAL A 89 1.19 -6.37 -14.12
C VAL A 89 0.15 -7.36 -13.62
N LEU A 90 -0.96 -6.87 -13.10
CA LEU A 90 -1.94 -7.70 -12.43
C LEU A 90 -3.07 -8.11 -13.37
N GLY A 91 -3.21 -9.42 -13.58
CA GLY A 91 -4.44 -10.02 -14.10
C GLY A 91 -5.49 -10.13 -12.99
N ASP A 92 -6.76 -10.13 -13.35
CA ASP A 92 -7.86 -10.17 -12.39
C ASP A 92 -8.34 -11.60 -12.10
N MET A 93 -8.17 -12.05 -10.86
CA MET A 93 -8.65 -13.35 -10.38
C MET A 93 -10.09 -13.30 -9.83
N GLY A 94 -10.66 -12.13 -9.70
CA GLY A 94 -12.01 -11.90 -9.19
C GLY A 94 -13.06 -11.83 -10.30
N ASN A 95 -13.97 -10.88 -10.18
CA ASN A 95 -15.14 -10.76 -11.06
C ASN A 95 -14.98 -9.80 -12.25
N ASN A 96 -13.86 -9.11 -12.40
CA ASN A 96 -13.63 -8.29 -13.59
C ASN A 96 -13.37 -9.17 -14.82
N ASN A 97 -14.18 -8.98 -15.86
CA ASN A 97 -14.17 -9.78 -17.09
C ASN A 97 -13.70 -8.99 -18.33
N SER A 98 -13.02 -7.85 -18.14
CA SER A 98 -12.43 -7.15 -19.28
C SER A 98 -11.38 -8.01 -19.98
N ALA A 99 -11.31 -7.90 -21.32
CA ALA A 99 -10.48 -8.81 -22.13
C ALA A 99 -8.98 -8.73 -21.79
N ASP A 100 -8.48 -7.54 -21.50
CA ASP A 100 -7.08 -7.32 -21.12
C ASP A 100 -6.74 -7.88 -19.74
N ARG A 101 -7.67 -7.79 -18.75
CA ARG A 101 -7.49 -8.40 -17.44
C ARG A 101 -7.43 -9.92 -17.49
N ILE A 102 -8.26 -10.53 -18.36
CA ILE A 102 -8.24 -11.97 -18.63
C ILE A 102 -6.97 -12.36 -19.39
N GLU A 103 -6.57 -11.57 -20.39
CA GLU A 103 -5.33 -11.78 -21.13
C GLU A 103 -4.11 -11.76 -20.20
N ASP A 104 -4.05 -10.78 -19.30
CA ASP A 104 -2.95 -10.65 -18.34
C ASP A 104 -2.96 -11.77 -17.30
N LEU A 105 -4.14 -12.23 -16.88
CA LEU A 105 -4.27 -13.39 -16.00
C LEU A 105 -3.69 -14.67 -16.64
N HIS A 106 -3.91 -14.87 -17.95
CA HIS A 106 -3.36 -16.01 -18.69
C HIS A 106 -1.84 -15.95 -18.88
N LYS A 107 -1.21 -14.81 -18.65
CA LYS A 107 0.25 -14.64 -18.72
C LYS A 107 0.95 -14.91 -17.37
N VAL A 108 0.20 -15.20 -16.33
CA VAL A 108 0.77 -15.57 -15.02
C VAL A 108 1.27 -17.00 -15.08
N ASP A 109 2.56 -17.17 -15.33
CA ASP A 109 3.24 -18.46 -15.50
C ASP A 109 4.53 -18.60 -14.68
N GLY A 110 4.82 -17.58 -13.87
CA GLY A 110 6.02 -17.52 -13.03
C GLY A 110 7.28 -17.06 -13.76
N ALA A 111 7.18 -16.69 -15.04
CA ALA A 111 8.29 -16.16 -15.82
C ALA A 111 8.20 -14.64 -16.00
N ASP A 112 9.36 -14.01 -16.20
CA ASP A 112 9.39 -12.60 -16.59
C ASP A 112 8.89 -12.45 -18.04
N SER A 113 8.17 -11.37 -18.31
CA SER A 113 7.71 -11.05 -19.66
C SER A 113 8.89 -11.00 -20.66
N PRO A 114 8.71 -11.48 -21.91
CA PRO A 114 9.70 -11.29 -22.96
C PRO A 114 10.05 -9.83 -23.27
N LEU A 115 9.25 -8.88 -22.78
CA LEU A 115 9.52 -7.44 -22.88
C LEU A 115 10.49 -6.93 -21.81
N SER A 116 10.90 -7.78 -20.88
CA SER A 116 11.89 -7.45 -19.85
C SER A 116 13.30 -7.39 -20.44
N ASP A 117 14.14 -6.59 -19.80
CA ASP A 117 15.57 -6.53 -20.06
C ASP A 117 16.37 -6.61 -18.74
N PRO A 118 17.72 -6.57 -18.75
CA PRO A 118 18.52 -6.65 -17.51
C PRO A 118 18.30 -5.51 -16.52
N GLU A 119 17.74 -4.39 -16.94
CA GLU A 119 17.50 -3.18 -16.12
C GLU A 119 16.02 -3.01 -15.74
N GLN A 120 15.10 -3.61 -16.52
CA GLN A 120 13.66 -3.47 -16.36
C GLN A 120 12.95 -4.82 -16.41
N ILE A 121 12.32 -5.19 -15.33
CA ILE A 121 11.58 -6.45 -15.17
C ILE A 121 10.08 -6.16 -15.22
N ILE A 122 9.40 -6.76 -16.19
CA ILE A 122 7.94 -6.82 -16.28
C ILE A 122 7.53 -8.24 -15.92
N HIS A 123 6.76 -8.39 -14.86
CA HIS A 123 6.29 -9.69 -14.39
C HIS A 123 4.77 -9.69 -14.29
N TYR A 124 4.12 -10.76 -14.76
CA TYR A 124 2.68 -10.91 -14.60
C TYR A 124 2.37 -11.56 -13.24
N ALA A 125 1.48 -10.92 -12.51
CA ALA A 125 1.01 -11.32 -11.20
C ALA A 125 -0.53 -11.24 -11.17
N ALA A 126 -1.16 -11.35 -10.02
CA ALA A 126 -2.62 -11.30 -9.97
C ALA A 126 -3.13 -10.43 -8.84
N GLU A 127 -4.27 -9.78 -9.10
CA GLU A 127 -5.14 -9.21 -8.10
C GLU A 127 -6.38 -10.06 -7.95
N TRP A 128 -6.79 -10.30 -6.72
CA TRP A 128 -8.08 -10.91 -6.43
C TRP A 128 -8.97 -9.91 -5.71
N HIS A 129 -10.15 -9.68 -6.25
CA HIS A 129 -11.16 -8.81 -5.65
C HIS A 129 -12.56 -9.13 -6.19
N TRP A 130 -13.57 -8.60 -5.49
CA TRP A 130 -14.96 -8.63 -5.89
C TRP A 130 -15.48 -7.21 -6.01
N ASP A 131 -15.77 -6.79 -7.21
CA ASP A 131 -16.35 -5.48 -7.47
C ASP A 131 -17.87 -5.57 -7.43
N ALA A 132 -18.50 -4.78 -6.57
CA ALA A 132 -19.95 -4.72 -6.40
C ALA A 132 -20.69 -4.19 -7.65
N THR A 133 -20.00 -3.51 -8.54
CA THR A 133 -20.60 -2.94 -9.77
C THR A 133 -20.91 -3.99 -10.82
N GLN A 134 -20.35 -5.19 -10.69
CA GLN A 134 -20.64 -6.30 -11.59
C GLN A 134 -21.83 -7.12 -11.10
N TRP A 135 -22.98 -6.88 -11.68
CA TRP A 135 -24.32 -7.39 -11.34
C TRP A 135 -24.45 -8.91 -11.13
N GLN A 136 -23.52 -9.71 -11.61
CA GLN A 136 -23.57 -11.17 -11.45
C GLN A 136 -23.30 -11.61 -10.02
N PHE A 137 -22.66 -10.75 -9.21
CA PHE A 137 -22.25 -11.04 -7.85
C PHE A 137 -22.48 -9.79 -6.99
N PRO A 138 -23.64 -9.67 -6.35
CA PRO A 138 -23.99 -8.53 -5.51
C PRO A 138 -23.16 -8.45 -4.23
N HIS A 139 -22.03 -9.14 -4.17
CA HIS A 139 -21.30 -9.43 -2.94
C HIS A 139 -19.88 -8.96 -3.09
N GLN A 140 -19.54 -7.96 -2.32
CA GLN A 140 -18.14 -7.64 -2.07
C GLN A 140 -17.50 -8.75 -1.26
N ALA A 141 -16.26 -9.10 -1.60
CA ALA A 141 -15.48 -9.98 -0.76
C ALA A 141 -15.23 -9.31 0.59
N LEU A 142 -15.41 -10.04 1.68
CA LEU A 142 -15.04 -9.55 3.00
C LEU A 142 -13.55 -9.24 3.09
N GLY A 143 -12.74 -9.89 2.25
CA GLY A 143 -11.29 -9.77 2.25
C GLY A 143 -10.73 -8.47 1.69
N GLY A 144 -11.49 -7.67 0.94
CA GLY A 144 -10.93 -6.56 0.17
C GLY A 144 -10.10 -7.05 -1.04
N HIS A 145 -9.14 -6.24 -1.50
CA HIS A 145 -8.30 -6.58 -2.64
C HIS A 145 -6.99 -7.21 -2.19
N LEU A 146 -6.59 -8.30 -2.84
CA LEU A 146 -5.34 -9.00 -2.60
C LEU A 146 -4.38 -8.83 -3.77
N VAL A 147 -3.15 -8.46 -3.50
CA VAL A 147 -2.04 -8.48 -4.46
C VAL A 147 -1.20 -9.72 -4.21
N LEU A 148 -1.06 -10.56 -5.23
CA LEU A 148 -0.41 -11.88 -5.17
C LEU A 148 0.78 -11.90 -6.13
N LEU A 149 1.99 -11.76 -5.59
CA LEU A 149 3.23 -11.63 -6.36
C LEU A 149 3.96 -12.96 -6.45
N GLY A 150 4.48 -13.30 -7.64
CA GLY A 150 5.29 -14.50 -7.84
C GLY A 150 4.46 -15.80 -7.94
N LEU A 151 3.21 -15.70 -8.37
CA LEU A 151 2.40 -16.86 -8.73
C LEU A 151 3.02 -17.59 -9.94
N ARG A 152 2.88 -18.92 -9.97
CA ARG A 152 3.29 -19.77 -11.10
C ARG A 152 2.16 -20.10 -12.06
N GLU A 153 0.94 -19.89 -11.60
CA GLU A 153 -0.30 -20.00 -12.37
C GLU A 153 -1.37 -19.13 -11.72
N ALA A 154 -2.35 -18.68 -12.48
CA ALA A 154 -3.49 -17.97 -11.96
C ALA A 154 -4.77 -18.32 -12.73
N HIS A 155 -5.90 -18.30 -12.02
CA HIS A 155 -7.22 -18.50 -12.57
C HIS A 155 -8.26 -17.79 -11.71
N LYS A 156 -9.48 -17.64 -12.22
CA LYS A 156 -10.59 -17.07 -11.47
C LYS A 156 -10.93 -17.92 -10.24
N ILE A 157 -11.00 -17.32 -9.07
CA ILE A 157 -11.42 -17.97 -7.83
C ILE A 157 -12.64 -17.24 -7.27
N TRP A 158 -13.75 -17.97 -7.13
CA TRP A 158 -14.99 -17.50 -6.56
C TRP A 158 -15.09 -17.90 -5.10
N ASP A 159 -14.77 -16.98 -4.20
CA ASP A 159 -14.91 -17.20 -2.76
C ASP A 159 -15.18 -15.87 -2.06
N PRO A 160 -16.10 -15.80 -1.11
CA PRO A 160 -16.32 -14.57 -0.34
C PRO A 160 -15.21 -14.30 0.70
N SER A 161 -14.27 -15.25 0.90
CA SER A 161 -13.26 -15.19 1.95
C SER A 161 -11.85 -15.12 1.38
N ALA A 162 -11.10 -14.11 1.80
CA ALA A 162 -9.71 -13.91 1.38
C ALA A 162 -8.81 -15.11 1.72
N TYR A 163 -9.03 -15.78 2.87
CA TYR A 163 -8.11 -16.80 3.36
C TYR A 163 -7.91 -17.98 2.41
N LYS A 164 -8.96 -18.43 1.70
CA LYS A 164 -8.84 -19.55 0.75
C LYS A 164 -7.94 -19.19 -0.44
N VAL A 165 -8.05 -17.95 -0.90
CA VAL A 165 -7.21 -17.41 -1.98
C VAL A 165 -5.77 -17.26 -1.49
N LEU A 166 -5.58 -16.74 -0.28
CA LEU A 166 -4.25 -16.59 0.32
C LEU A 166 -3.57 -17.94 0.59
N GLU A 167 -4.31 -18.95 1.06
CA GLU A 167 -3.78 -20.32 1.22
C GLU A 167 -3.42 -20.94 -0.14
N TRP A 168 -4.25 -20.73 -1.17
CA TRP A 168 -3.95 -21.22 -2.52
C TRP A 168 -2.67 -20.56 -3.08
N ALA A 169 -2.55 -19.25 -2.95
CA ALA A 169 -1.34 -18.52 -3.38
C ALA A 169 -0.10 -18.93 -2.55
N GLY A 170 -0.27 -19.16 -1.25
CA GLY A 170 0.79 -19.64 -0.35
C GLY A 170 1.36 -21.00 -0.75
N ARG A 171 0.54 -21.92 -1.31
CA ARG A 171 1.04 -23.20 -1.86
C ARG A 171 1.95 -23.03 -3.06
N GLN A 172 1.88 -21.89 -3.73
CA GLN A 172 2.78 -21.52 -4.84
C GLN A 172 4.01 -20.73 -4.37
N HIS A 173 4.15 -20.47 -3.08
CA HIS A 173 5.18 -19.60 -2.49
C HIS A 173 5.08 -18.13 -2.95
N ALA A 174 3.88 -17.67 -3.30
CA ALA A 174 3.64 -16.28 -3.64
C ALA A 174 3.81 -15.37 -2.42
N VAL A 175 4.29 -14.15 -2.65
CA VAL A 175 4.32 -13.07 -1.67
C VAL A 175 2.98 -12.35 -1.72
N ARG A 176 2.26 -12.31 -0.59
CA ARG A 176 0.83 -11.98 -0.52
C ARG A 176 0.59 -10.78 0.36
N GLY A 177 -0.31 -9.90 -0.06
CA GLY A 177 -0.69 -8.76 0.77
C GLY A 177 -2.02 -8.16 0.38
N PHE A 178 -2.49 -7.26 1.23
CA PHE A 178 -3.69 -6.47 0.97
C PHE A 178 -3.31 -5.17 0.27
N ALA A 179 -4.09 -4.82 -0.75
CA ALA A 179 -4.11 -3.51 -1.37
C ALA A 179 -4.95 -2.52 -0.54
N HIS A 180 -4.92 -1.24 -0.92
CA HIS A 180 -5.85 -0.20 -0.49
C HIS A 180 -5.90 0.04 1.03
N MET A 181 -4.81 -0.14 1.73
CA MET A 181 -4.70 0.15 3.17
C MET A 181 -5.19 1.57 3.52
N GLN A 182 -5.06 2.52 2.60
CA GLN A 182 -5.51 3.91 2.76
C GLN A 182 -7.02 4.08 2.93
N TYR A 183 -7.83 3.11 2.56
CA TYR A 183 -9.30 3.16 2.74
C TYR A 183 -9.73 2.75 4.14
N LEU A 184 -8.84 2.21 4.96
CA LEU A 184 -9.15 2.00 6.38
C LEU A 184 -9.45 3.33 7.07
N ASN A 185 -10.43 3.32 7.93
CA ASN A 185 -10.68 4.43 8.84
C ASN A 185 -10.24 4.04 10.27
N ASN A 186 -10.29 4.97 11.19
CA ASN A 186 -9.89 4.74 12.59
C ASN A 186 -10.99 4.11 13.46
N LYS A 187 -12.09 3.66 12.84
CA LYS A 187 -13.21 2.97 13.50
C LYS A 187 -13.18 1.49 13.14
N ILE A 188 -13.87 0.67 13.93
CA ILE A 188 -14.17 -0.71 13.56
C ILE A 188 -15.02 -0.71 12.29
N GLN A 189 -14.60 -1.47 11.29
CA GLN A 189 -15.34 -1.57 10.03
C GLN A 189 -16.65 -2.32 10.25
N ASP A 190 -17.76 -1.72 9.89
CA ASP A 190 -19.12 -2.25 10.06
C ASP A 190 -19.90 -2.29 8.73
N THR A 191 -19.31 -1.79 7.66
CA THR A 191 -19.87 -1.78 6.30
C THR A 191 -18.88 -2.40 5.33
N LEU A 192 -19.41 -3.13 4.35
CA LEU A 192 -18.63 -3.59 3.21
C LEU A 192 -18.62 -2.47 2.16
N ASP A 193 -17.44 -2.13 1.71
CA ASP A 193 -17.23 -1.20 0.62
C ASP A 193 -16.15 -1.78 -0.29
N CYS A 194 -16.14 -1.39 -1.55
CA CYS A 194 -15.03 -1.73 -2.44
C CYS A 194 -13.72 -1.41 -1.74
N CYS A 195 -12.80 -2.29 -1.84
CA CYS A 195 -11.41 -1.99 -1.56
C CYS A 195 -11.03 -1.91 -0.07
N ILE A 196 -11.97 -1.94 0.88
CA ILE A 196 -11.62 -1.94 2.32
C ILE A 196 -11.14 -3.33 2.74
N PRO A 197 -9.90 -3.50 3.20
CA PRO A 197 -9.35 -4.80 3.58
C PRO A 197 -9.83 -5.23 4.99
N ILE A 198 -11.06 -5.73 5.07
CA ILE A 198 -11.70 -6.11 6.35
C ILE A 198 -11.02 -7.31 7.00
N ASP A 199 -10.56 -8.28 6.21
CA ASP A 199 -9.88 -9.48 6.71
C ASP A 199 -8.40 -9.24 7.06
N TYR A 200 -7.87 -8.06 6.80
CA TYR A 200 -6.49 -7.69 7.04
C TYR A 200 -5.95 -8.09 8.43
N PRO A 201 -6.59 -7.74 9.57
CA PRO A 201 -6.09 -8.15 10.87
C PRO A 201 -6.22 -9.67 11.12
N VAL A 202 -7.17 -10.34 10.48
CA VAL A 202 -7.36 -11.79 10.58
C VAL A 202 -6.17 -12.51 9.95
N GLU A 203 -5.86 -12.15 8.71
CA GLU A 203 -4.82 -12.81 7.93
C GLU A 203 -3.41 -12.45 8.41
N ALA A 204 -3.23 -11.26 8.99
CA ALA A 204 -2.02 -10.88 9.69
C ALA A 204 -1.77 -11.79 10.92
N ALA A 205 -2.79 -12.04 11.74
CA ALA A 205 -2.68 -12.91 12.90
C ALA A 205 -2.37 -14.37 12.52
N LEU A 206 -2.91 -14.84 11.41
CA LEU A 206 -2.73 -16.21 10.92
C LEU A 206 -1.49 -16.39 10.04
N LYS A 207 -0.73 -15.30 9.80
CA LYS A 207 0.50 -15.27 8.98
C LYS A 207 0.26 -15.70 7.52
N ASN A 208 -0.88 -15.31 6.99
CA ASN A 208 -1.26 -15.58 5.60
C ASN A 208 -0.86 -14.46 4.65
N ILE A 209 -0.31 -13.37 5.18
CA ILE A 209 0.18 -12.23 4.40
C ILE A 209 1.58 -11.83 4.85
N GLU A 210 2.38 -11.32 3.92
CA GLU A 210 3.72 -10.82 4.12
C GLU A 210 3.77 -9.29 4.15
N PHE A 211 2.85 -8.62 3.44
CA PHE A 211 2.85 -7.15 3.34
C PHE A 211 1.45 -6.54 3.37
N VAL A 212 1.43 -5.23 3.52
CA VAL A 212 0.28 -4.37 3.24
C VAL A 212 0.70 -3.30 2.27
N ALA A 213 -0.17 -2.98 1.33
CA ALA A 213 0.14 -2.02 0.29
C ALA A 213 -0.51 -0.65 0.57
N GLU A 214 0.33 0.37 0.44
CA GLU A 214 -0.07 1.75 0.39
C GLU A 214 -0.13 2.20 -1.07
N GLU A 215 -1.21 2.86 -1.42
CA GLU A 215 -1.43 3.40 -2.74
C GLU A 215 -1.74 4.89 -2.62
N GLN A 216 -1.68 5.60 -3.72
CA GLN A 216 -1.96 7.02 -3.65
C GLN A 216 -3.41 7.26 -3.25
N SER A 217 -3.61 7.69 -2.01
CA SER A 217 -4.89 8.19 -1.55
C SER A 217 -4.83 9.68 -1.23
N ARG A 218 -5.99 10.30 -1.24
CA ARG A 218 -6.16 11.70 -0.88
C ARG A 218 -6.22 11.84 0.65
N GLY A 219 -5.08 11.66 1.31
CA GLY A 219 -4.90 12.28 2.62
C GLY A 219 -5.37 11.55 3.87
N SER A 220 -5.49 10.22 3.89
CA SER A 220 -5.75 9.50 5.13
C SER A 220 -4.49 8.79 5.66
N GLU A 221 -4.16 9.03 6.93
CA GLU A 221 -3.12 8.30 7.67
C GLU A 221 -3.67 7.08 8.43
N ASN A 222 -4.97 6.79 8.31
CA ASN A 222 -5.62 5.74 9.10
C ASN A 222 -5.06 4.35 8.81
N GLY A 223 -4.71 4.07 7.56
CA GLY A 223 -4.07 2.80 7.18
C GLY A 223 -2.75 2.58 7.89
N ILE A 224 -1.91 3.60 7.93
CA ILE A 224 -0.62 3.56 8.64
C ILE A 224 -0.82 3.40 10.16
N LEU A 225 -1.84 4.01 10.74
CA LEU A 225 -2.16 3.83 12.16
C LEU A 225 -2.61 2.39 12.47
N ALA A 226 -3.42 1.78 11.60
CA ALA A 226 -3.80 0.37 11.71
C ALA A 226 -2.57 -0.56 11.56
N TYR A 227 -1.69 -0.27 10.62
CA TYR A 227 -0.41 -0.97 10.45
C TYR A 227 0.46 -0.90 11.72
N TYR A 228 0.59 0.30 12.34
CA TYR A 228 1.35 0.45 13.61
C TYR A 228 0.75 -0.38 14.75
N LYS A 229 -0.59 -0.49 14.82
CA LYS A 229 -1.25 -1.36 15.80
C LYS A 229 -0.87 -2.83 15.63
N LEU A 230 -0.79 -3.31 14.38
CA LEU A 230 -0.34 -4.68 14.11
C LEU A 230 1.14 -4.89 14.49
N LEU A 231 2.00 -3.93 14.19
CA LEU A 231 3.40 -3.97 14.61
C LEU A 231 3.52 -3.96 16.15
N ASN A 232 2.68 -3.21 16.85
CA ASN A 232 2.62 -3.18 18.32
C ASN A 232 2.16 -4.51 18.92
N CYS A 233 1.34 -5.27 18.19
CA CYS A 233 0.98 -6.66 18.53
C CYS A 233 2.12 -7.65 18.26
N GLY A 234 3.17 -7.26 17.55
CA GLY A 234 4.33 -8.08 17.23
C GLY A 234 4.28 -8.82 15.91
N PHE A 235 3.33 -8.49 15.04
CA PHE A 235 3.30 -9.03 13.69
C PHE A 235 4.39 -8.37 12.84
N ARG A 236 5.07 -9.19 12.04
CA ARG A 236 6.12 -8.75 11.12
C ARG A 236 5.55 -8.65 9.74
N LEU A 237 5.08 -7.47 9.41
CA LEU A 237 4.51 -7.13 8.11
C LEU A 237 5.37 -6.07 7.45
N SER A 238 5.56 -6.21 6.17
CA SER A 238 6.23 -5.21 5.35
C SER A 238 5.25 -4.15 4.89
N LEU A 239 5.76 -2.96 4.64
CA LEU A 239 5.06 -1.94 3.90
C LEU A 239 5.51 -2.01 2.44
N ALA A 240 4.56 -2.11 1.51
CA ALA A 240 4.79 -2.00 0.09
C ALA A 240 3.90 -0.89 -0.50
N GLY A 241 4.11 -0.50 -1.74
CA GLY A 241 3.31 0.52 -2.40
C GLY A 241 3.25 0.30 -3.89
N GLY A 242 2.13 0.65 -4.47
CA GLY A 242 1.87 0.61 -5.90
C GLY A 242 0.86 1.67 -6.29
N THR A 243 0.68 1.88 -7.58
CA THR A 243 -0.18 2.96 -8.08
C THR A 243 -1.62 2.56 -8.26
N ASP A 244 -1.90 1.26 -8.42
CA ASP A 244 -3.16 0.79 -9.01
C ASP A 244 -3.45 1.53 -10.34
N TYR A 245 -2.37 1.72 -11.13
CA TYR A 245 -2.47 2.37 -12.43
C TYR A 245 -3.32 1.54 -13.39
N PRO A 246 -4.21 2.11 -14.18
CA PRO A 246 -4.63 3.51 -14.21
C PRO A 246 -5.86 3.80 -13.31
N CYS A 247 -6.30 2.85 -12.45
CA CYS A 247 -7.55 2.94 -11.68
C CYS A 247 -7.57 4.12 -10.71
N ASN A 248 -6.47 4.40 -10.05
CA ASN A 248 -6.36 5.57 -9.17
C ASN A 248 -6.13 6.91 -9.91
N ARG A 249 -6.13 6.89 -11.26
CA ARG A 249 -5.92 8.10 -12.10
C ARG A 249 -4.64 8.85 -11.80
N VAL A 250 -3.59 8.11 -11.47
CA VAL A 250 -2.25 8.64 -11.19
C VAL A 250 -1.25 8.03 -12.18
N PRO A 251 -0.15 8.72 -12.49
CA PRO A 251 0.90 8.17 -13.35
C PRO A 251 1.52 6.89 -12.77
N LEU A 252 1.88 5.95 -13.64
CA LEU A 252 2.67 4.77 -13.27
C LEU A 252 3.89 5.18 -12.45
N GLY A 253 4.14 4.50 -11.33
CA GLY A 253 5.28 4.76 -10.46
C GLY A 253 5.19 6.03 -9.62
N SER A 254 4.02 6.73 -9.57
CA SER A 254 3.83 7.86 -8.66
C SER A 254 3.77 7.43 -7.19
N VAL A 255 3.38 6.19 -6.93
CA VAL A 255 3.63 5.46 -5.69
C VAL A 255 4.48 4.23 -6.05
N LEU A 256 5.57 4.03 -5.34
CA LEU A 256 6.49 2.94 -5.63
C LEU A 256 7.12 2.36 -4.36
N THR A 257 7.60 1.14 -4.49
CA THR A 257 8.38 0.43 -3.47
C THR A 257 9.84 0.39 -3.89
N TYR A 258 10.71 0.91 -3.04
CA TYR A 258 12.15 0.61 -3.09
C TYR A 258 12.39 -0.68 -2.32
N VAL A 259 13.14 -1.60 -2.90
CA VAL A 259 13.51 -2.87 -2.29
C VAL A 259 15.03 -3.03 -2.29
N GLU A 260 15.62 -3.33 -1.11
CA GLU A 260 17.02 -3.69 -1.01
C GLU A 260 17.23 -5.13 -1.53
N VAL A 261 17.99 -5.26 -2.61
CA VAL A 261 18.35 -6.55 -3.21
C VAL A 261 19.88 -6.70 -3.14
N PRO A 262 20.41 -7.43 -2.15
CA PRO A 262 21.85 -7.63 -2.02
C PRO A 262 22.45 -8.30 -3.25
N GLY A 263 23.56 -7.74 -3.74
CA GLY A 263 24.27 -8.24 -4.92
C GLY A 263 23.96 -7.44 -6.18
N LYS A 264 24.72 -7.71 -7.24
CA LYS A 264 24.72 -6.86 -8.45
C LYS A 264 23.64 -7.19 -9.47
N LYS A 265 22.83 -8.24 -9.26
CA LYS A 265 21.84 -8.69 -10.25
C LYS A 265 20.47 -8.81 -9.60
N ILE A 266 19.55 -7.95 -10.05
CA ILE A 266 18.14 -8.06 -9.73
C ILE A 266 17.51 -9.25 -10.48
N THR A 267 16.55 -9.93 -9.84
CA THR A 267 15.56 -10.81 -10.44
C THR A 267 14.23 -10.50 -9.77
N TYR A 268 13.11 -10.81 -10.44
CA TYR A 268 11.80 -10.60 -9.84
C TYR A 268 11.68 -11.30 -8.47
N GLN A 269 12.12 -12.58 -8.38
CA GLN A 269 12.06 -13.33 -7.13
C GLN A 269 12.82 -12.64 -5.99
N LYS A 270 14.07 -12.18 -6.22
CA LYS A 270 14.84 -11.47 -5.18
C LYS A 270 14.17 -10.17 -4.75
N TRP A 271 13.47 -9.50 -5.67
CA TRP A 271 12.77 -8.27 -5.40
C TRP A 271 11.54 -8.52 -4.52
N ILE A 272 10.71 -9.53 -4.84
CA ILE A 272 9.55 -9.87 -4.00
C ILE A 272 9.95 -10.51 -2.67
N ASP A 273 11.05 -11.28 -2.62
CA ASP A 273 11.63 -11.77 -1.35
C ASP A 273 12.02 -10.59 -0.44
N GLY A 274 12.56 -9.51 -1.02
CA GLY A 274 12.85 -8.29 -0.28
C GLY A 274 11.60 -7.63 0.29
N ILE A 275 10.48 -7.67 -0.44
CA ILE A 275 9.18 -7.23 0.07
C ILE A 275 8.76 -8.12 1.24
N ALA A 276 8.78 -9.44 1.08
CA ALA A 276 8.38 -10.37 2.13
C ALA A 276 9.22 -10.24 3.41
N GLU A 277 10.51 -9.92 3.27
CA GLU A 277 11.44 -9.74 4.38
C GLU A 277 11.40 -8.33 4.99
N GLY A 278 10.64 -7.39 4.41
CA GLY A 278 10.54 -6.02 4.89
C GLY A 278 11.75 -5.13 4.57
N ARG A 279 12.56 -5.48 3.59
CA ARG A 279 13.65 -4.63 3.09
C ARG A 279 13.11 -3.55 2.15
N THR A 280 12.15 -2.76 2.63
CA THR A 280 11.38 -1.84 1.79
C THR A 280 11.31 -0.42 2.33
N VAL A 281 11.21 0.52 1.39
CA VAL A 281 10.81 1.90 1.60
C VAL A 281 9.75 2.25 0.56
N VAL A 282 8.61 2.79 0.99
CA VAL A 282 7.54 3.23 0.09
C VAL A 282 7.66 4.73 -0.15
N SER A 283 7.56 5.14 -1.41
CA SER A 283 7.45 6.54 -1.80
C SER A 283 6.07 6.83 -2.40
N ARG A 284 5.45 7.92 -1.95
CA ARG A 284 4.23 8.52 -2.53
C ARG A 284 4.56 9.80 -3.32
N ASN A 285 5.80 9.96 -3.70
CA ASN A 285 6.31 11.10 -4.45
C ASN A 285 7.16 10.63 -5.64
N ALA A 286 6.74 9.56 -6.29
CA ALA A 286 7.47 8.92 -7.38
C ALA A 286 8.93 8.63 -7.00
N HIS A 287 9.82 8.54 -8.00
CA HIS A 287 11.25 8.29 -7.81
C HIS A 287 12.05 9.58 -7.47
N ASN A 288 11.46 10.46 -6.65
CA ASN A 288 12.08 11.75 -6.34
C ASN A 288 12.88 11.77 -5.05
N GLU A 289 12.68 10.80 -4.16
CA GLU A 289 13.25 10.85 -2.83
C GLU A 289 13.34 9.45 -2.20
N PHE A 290 14.29 9.29 -1.27
CA PHE A 290 14.56 8.03 -0.58
C PHE A 290 14.94 8.28 0.89
N LEU A 291 14.49 7.40 1.81
CA LEU A 291 14.90 7.39 3.21
C LEU A 291 15.83 6.20 3.49
N ASN A 292 17.08 6.48 3.73
CA ASN A 292 18.03 5.47 4.17
C ASN A 292 18.04 5.40 5.72
N LEU A 293 17.20 4.53 6.28
CA LEU A 293 17.21 4.21 7.70
C LEU A 293 18.31 3.20 8.00
N LYS A 294 19.18 3.53 8.94
CA LYS A 294 20.16 2.60 9.52
C LYS A 294 20.12 2.67 11.04
N VAL A 295 20.01 1.53 11.68
CA VAL A 295 20.13 1.36 13.13
C VAL A 295 21.48 0.70 13.41
N ASN A 296 22.19 1.20 14.41
CA ASN A 296 23.56 0.78 14.73
C ASN A 296 24.49 0.79 13.50
N LYS A 297 24.31 1.77 12.60
CA LYS A 297 25.03 2.02 11.35
C LYS A 297 24.77 1.00 10.21
N THR A 298 24.36 -0.22 10.50
CA THR A 298 24.28 -1.32 9.51
C THR A 298 22.87 -1.84 9.28
N GLU A 299 22.05 -1.93 10.34
CA GLU A 299 20.77 -2.61 10.28
C GLU A 299 19.70 -1.73 9.64
N GLY A 300 19.23 -2.13 8.46
CA GLY A 300 18.16 -1.48 7.69
C GLY A 300 16.78 -2.08 7.94
N PRO A 301 15.75 -1.63 7.18
CA PRO A 301 14.40 -2.18 7.23
C PRO A 301 14.37 -3.71 7.11
N GLY A 302 13.44 -4.36 7.83
CA GLY A 302 13.29 -5.82 7.88
C GLY A 302 14.24 -6.54 8.86
N LYS A 303 15.31 -5.89 9.30
CA LYS A 303 16.31 -6.51 10.20
C LYS A 303 15.84 -6.61 11.63
N ILE A 304 16.43 -7.56 12.36
CA ILE A 304 16.16 -7.84 13.77
C ILE A 304 17.42 -7.62 14.58
N ILE A 305 17.34 -6.72 15.55
CA ILE A 305 18.37 -6.47 16.53
C ILE A 305 17.99 -7.18 17.84
N ARG A 306 18.90 -8.00 18.37
CA ARG A 306 18.71 -8.66 19.67
C ARG A 306 19.60 -8.00 20.71
N MET A 307 19.03 -7.72 21.88
CA MET A 307 19.76 -7.05 22.96
C MET A 307 19.21 -7.40 24.32
N LYS A 308 19.97 -7.03 25.36
CA LYS A 308 19.52 -7.08 26.75
C LYS A 308 18.71 -5.84 27.12
N LYS A 309 17.87 -5.96 28.15
CA LYS A 309 17.07 -4.86 28.72
C LYS A 309 17.98 -3.66 29.06
N GLY A 310 17.54 -2.47 28.67
CA GLY A 310 18.29 -1.22 28.84
C GLY A 310 19.33 -0.96 27.76
N GLY A 311 19.45 -1.84 26.75
CA GLY A 311 20.30 -1.62 25.60
C GLY A 311 19.90 -0.38 24.81
N LYS A 312 20.87 0.30 24.21
CA LYS A 312 20.67 1.47 23.37
C LYS A 312 20.93 1.11 21.91
N VAL A 313 20.19 1.75 21.01
CA VAL A 313 20.44 1.74 19.58
C VAL A 313 20.68 3.15 19.08
N ASP A 314 21.63 3.29 18.16
CA ASP A 314 21.83 4.53 17.41
C ASP A 314 21.04 4.46 16.12
N ILE A 315 20.30 5.53 15.80
CA ILE A 315 19.40 5.61 14.66
C ILE A 315 19.87 6.74 13.76
N GLY A 316 20.14 6.44 12.50
CA GLY A 316 20.47 7.40 11.47
C GLY A 316 19.46 7.35 10.33
N ILE A 317 19.00 8.50 9.87
CA ILE A 317 18.21 8.66 8.66
C ILE A 317 18.94 9.63 7.74
N ASN A 318 19.20 9.21 6.50
CA ASN A 318 19.59 10.10 5.42
C ASN A 318 18.42 10.21 4.43
N TRP A 319 17.89 11.41 4.29
CA TRP A 319 16.87 11.70 3.29
C TRP A 319 17.51 12.29 2.03
N SER A 320 17.63 11.45 1.00
CA SER A 320 18.21 11.79 -0.30
C SER A 320 17.10 12.12 -1.30
N VAL A 321 17.41 12.98 -2.28
CA VAL A 321 16.45 13.48 -3.27
C VAL A 321 17.08 13.59 -4.65
N SER A 322 16.27 13.44 -5.71
CA SER A 322 16.68 13.71 -7.10
C SER A 322 16.64 15.19 -7.48
N LYS A 323 15.86 15.99 -6.75
CA LYS A 323 15.72 17.45 -6.85
C LYS A 323 15.53 18.05 -5.46
N GLU A 324 15.72 19.34 -5.29
CA GLU A 324 15.53 20.00 -4.00
C GLU A 324 14.11 19.83 -3.46
N ILE A 325 13.97 19.33 -2.23
CA ILE A 325 12.69 19.13 -1.54
C ILE A 325 12.81 19.62 -0.10
N SER A 326 11.82 20.42 0.33
CA SER A 326 11.64 20.82 1.73
C SER A 326 10.66 19.87 2.43
N GLY A 327 10.92 19.57 3.70
CA GLY A 327 10.03 18.68 4.47
C GLY A 327 10.51 18.43 5.88
N GLN A 328 9.93 17.40 6.50
CA GLN A 328 10.26 16.93 7.84
C GLN A 328 10.45 15.43 7.81
N ILE A 329 11.57 14.97 8.31
CA ILE A 329 11.84 13.54 8.53
C ILE A 329 11.68 13.20 10.01
N GLU A 330 11.22 11.99 10.29
CA GLU A 330 10.90 11.53 11.64
C GLU A 330 11.41 10.10 11.88
N VAL A 331 11.88 9.86 13.09
CA VAL A 331 12.04 8.52 13.65
C VAL A 331 10.77 8.19 14.42
N VAL A 332 10.12 7.08 14.05
CA VAL A 332 8.98 6.54 14.78
C VAL A 332 9.41 5.25 15.48
N SER A 333 9.16 5.16 16.77
CA SER A 333 9.37 3.97 17.57
C SER A 333 8.07 3.58 18.26
N ASN A 334 7.63 2.34 18.04
CA ASN A 334 6.40 1.82 18.66
C ASN A 334 5.16 2.71 18.42
N GLY A 335 5.06 3.32 17.22
CA GLY A 335 3.98 4.21 16.85
C GLY A 335 4.15 5.67 17.31
N GLN A 336 5.18 6.01 18.08
CA GLN A 336 5.43 7.34 18.59
C GLN A 336 6.62 8.01 17.90
N VAL A 337 6.49 9.30 17.57
CA VAL A 337 7.61 10.09 17.03
C VAL A 337 8.58 10.39 18.18
N ILE A 338 9.80 9.85 18.09
CA ILE A 338 10.84 10.05 19.11
C ILE A 338 11.87 11.11 18.72
N ALA A 339 12.02 11.40 17.44
CA ALA A 339 12.87 12.45 16.92
C ALA A 339 12.35 12.97 15.58
N ARG A 340 12.61 14.23 15.30
CA ARG A 340 12.26 14.88 14.04
C ARG A 340 13.28 15.92 13.61
N GLN A 341 13.45 16.09 12.30
CA GLN A 341 14.27 17.14 11.72
C GLN A 341 13.52 17.77 10.54
N LYS A 342 13.30 19.07 10.61
CA LYS A 342 12.77 19.87 9.49
C LYS A 342 13.90 20.52 8.73
N GLY A 343 13.81 20.54 7.40
CA GLY A 343 14.85 21.15 6.58
C GLY A 343 14.63 20.93 5.09
N VAL A 344 15.71 21.13 4.35
CA VAL A 344 15.76 20.97 2.88
C VAL A 344 16.78 19.90 2.55
N SER A 345 16.38 18.91 1.77
CA SER A 345 17.31 17.96 1.14
C SER A 345 17.61 18.40 -0.30
N ARG A 346 18.85 18.18 -0.72
CA ARG A 346 19.33 18.52 -2.08
C ARG A 346 20.06 17.34 -2.70
N PRO A 347 20.09 17.23 -4.01
CA PRO A 347 20.95 16.25 -4.69
C PRO A 347 22.40 16.34 -4.19
N GLY A 348 22.95 15.22 -3.75
CA GLY A 348 24.30 15.17 -3.17
C GLY A 348 24.46 15.75 -1.76
N ALA A 349 23.43 16.37 -1.18
CA ALA A 349 23.44 16.95 0.16
C ALA A 349 22.16 16.55 0.93
N PRO A 350 22.08 15.31 1.42
CA PRO A 350 20.89 14.79 2.10
C PRO A 350 20.64 15.50 3.43
N LEU A 351 19.36 15.65 3.80
CA LEU A 351 19.01 16.02 5.18
C LEU A 351 19.21 14.79 6.08
N VAL A 352 19.91 15.00 7.20
CA VAL A 352 20.29 13.94 8.13
C VAL A 352 19.61 14.12 9.48
N LEU A 353 19.10 13.02 10.05
CA LEU A 353 18.60 12.97 11.42
C LEU A 353 19.31 11.85 12.17
N HIS A 354 19.83 12.20 13.35
CA HIS A 354 20.39 11.23 14.30
C HIS A 354 19.56 11.20 15.58
N ALA A 355 19.33 10.01 16.10
CA ALA A 355 18.64 9.79 17.36
C ALA A 355 19.21 8.57 18.08
N THR A 356 18.95 8.45 19.37
CA THR A 356 19.21 7.26 20.16
C THR A 356 17.95 6.84 20.88
N GLN A 357 17.75 5.53 21.03
CA GLN A 357 16.61 4.96 21.76
C GLN A 357 17.10 3.87 22.71
N THR A 358 16.63 3.92 23.95
CA THR A 358 16.83 2.84 24.93
C THR A 358 15.62 1.93 24.92
N PHE A 359 15.83 0.63 24.86
CA PHE A 359 14.77 -0.37 24.88
C PHE A 359 14.76 -1.12 26.21
N SER A 360 13.70 -0.96 26.99
CA SER A 360 13.41 -1.77 28.18
C SER A 360 12.56 -3.00 27.87
N LYS A 361 11.89 -3.00 26.70
CA LYS A 361 11.04 -4.06 26.15
C LYS A 361 11.25 -4.13 24.65
N SER A 362 10.85 -5.27 24.05
CA SER A 362 10.88 -5.44 22.58
C SER A 362 9.96 -4.42 21.88
N GLY A 363 10.38 -3.98 20.70
CA GLY A 363 9.66 -2.97 19.93
C GLY A 363 10.16 -2.89 18.49
N TRP A 364 9.85 -1.78 17.84
CA TRP A 364 10.22 -1.54 16.44
C TRP A 364 10.51 -0.07 16.18
N ILE A 365 11.25 0.19 15.11
CA ILE A 365 11.65 1.53 14.66
C ILE A 365 11.41 1.63 13.15
N CYS A 366 10.84 2.73 12.69
CA CYS A 366 10.82 3.08 11.27
C CYS A 366 11.16 4.55 11.05
N ALA A 367 11.41 4.91 9.80
CA ALA A 367 11.60 6.28 9.34
C ALA A 367 10.42 6.68 8.47
N ARG A 368 10.00 7.95 8.57
CA ARG A 368 9.04 8.53 7.64
C ARG A 368 9.38 10.00 7.32
N ARG A 369 8.88 10.47 6.18
CA ARG A 369 8.93 11.88 5.81
C ARG A 369 7.49 12.41 5.65
N MET A 370 7.20 13.48 6.37
CA MET A 370 5.91 14.13 6.37
C MET A 370 5.86 15.27 5.35
N ASP A 371 4.67 15.66 4.93
CA ASP A 371 4.47 16.89 4.17
C ASP A 371 4.92 18.13 4.97
N SER A 372 4.97 19.28 4.32
CA SER A 372 5.41 20.54 4.97
C SER A 372 4.52 20.97 6.14
N LEU A 373 3.30 20.45 6.20
CA LEU A 373 2.32 20.71 7.27
C LEU A 373 2.27 19.59 8.31
N GLY A 374 3.00 18.48 8.11
CA GLY A 374 3.04 17.36 9.02
C GLY A 374 1.77 16.50 9.02
N ARG A 375 1.03 16.46 7.90
CA ARG A 375 -0.27 15.78 7.80
C ARG A 375 -0.21 14.44 7.10
N ILE A 376 0.62 14.32 6.06
CA ILE A 376 0.70 13.15 5.19
C ILE A 376 2.16 12.76 5.05
N HIS A 377 2.46 11.48 5.23
CA HIS A 377 3.79 10.99 4.89
C HIS A 377 3.92 10.76 3.39
N PHE A 378 5.07 11.15 2.85
CA PHE A 378 5.43 10.90 1.45
C PHE A 378 6.43 9.77 1.30
N LEU A 379 7.19 9.47 2.36
CA LEU A 379 8.08 8.31 2.45
C LEU A 379 7.85 7.58 3.75
N HIS A 380 7.97 6.26 3.70
CA HIS A 380 7.89 5.42 4.89
C HIS A 380 8.73 4.15 4.71
N SER A 381 9.59 3.82 5.66
CA SER A 381 10.34 2.57 5.67
C SER A 381 9.53 1.45 6.33
N SER A 382 9.72 0.21 5.94
CA SER A 382 9.40 -0.92 6.81
C SER A 382 10.23 -0.86 8.09
N PRO A 383 9.80 -1.53 9.19
CA PRO A 383 10.48 -1.40 10.47
C PRO A 383 11.78 -2.20 10.57
N VAL A 384 12.66 -1.72 11.46
CA VAL A 384 13.70 -2.51 12.11
C VAL A 384 13.10 -2.99 13.44
N TYR A 385 13.20 -4.28 13.72
CA TYR A 385 12.66 -4.89 14.93
C TYR A 385 13.74 -5.00 16.01
N VAL A 386 13.39 -4.66 17.25
CA VAL A 386 14.28 -4.76 18.41
C VAL A 386 13.71 -5.79 19.38
N ILE A 387 14.44 -6.87 19.63
CA ILE A 387 14.04 -7.96 20.52
C ILE A 387 14.91 -7.89 21.78
N VAL A 388 14.27 -7.65 22.91
CA VAL A 388 14.90 -7.51 24.22
C VAL A 388 14.68 -8.80 25.02
N ASP A 389 15.78 -9.41 25.52
CA ASP A 389 15.76 -10.65 26.31
C ASP A 389 14.91 -11.77 25.69
N ASP A 390 14.91 -11.86 24.36
CA ASP A 390 14.15 -12.81 23.55
C ASP A 390 12.61 -12.77 23.78
N GLN A 391 12.09 -11.68 24.37
CA GLN A 391 10.66 -11.50 24.59
C GLN A 391 9.97 -11.01 23.30
N PRO A 392 8.70 -11.40 23.08
CA PRO A 392 7.95 -10.91 21.93
C PRO A 392 7.66 -9.39 22.02
N ILE A 393 7.39 -8.78 20.87
CA ILE A 393 6.91 -7.40 20.84
C ILE A 393 5.46 -7.38 21.31
N ARG A 394 5.21 -6.62 22.39
CA ARG A 394 3.89 -6.44 23.02
C ARG A 394 3.81 -5.02 23.56
N VAL A 395 3.69 -4.07 22.61
CA VAL A 395 3.80 -2.63 22.94
C VAL A 395 2.54 -2.13 23.63
N SER A 396 1.37 -2.48 23.12
CA SER A 396 0.08 -1.92 23.58
C SER A 396 -0.96 -3.04 23.74
N THR A 397 -1.58 -3.06 24.91
CA THR A 397 -2.73 -3.92 25.20
C THR A 397 -3.95 -3.46 24.42
N GLU A 398 -4.15 -2.14 24.35
CA GLU A 398 -5.29 -1.51 23.68
C GLU A 398 -5.30 -1.79 22.18
N ASP A 399 -4.12 -1.86 21.55
CA ASP A 399 -4.02 -2.19 20.13
C ASP A 399 -4.43 -3.64 19.85
N ALA A 400 -4.11 -4.58 20.74
CA ALA A 400 -4.56 -5.95 20.62
C ALA A 400 -6.07 -6.08 20.92
N GLU A 401 -6.58 -5.38 21.91
CA GLU A 401 -8.03 -5.32 22.22
C GLU A 401 -8.83 -4.74 21.05
N TYR A 402 -8.30 -3.72 20.37
CA TYR A 402 -8.91 -3.15 19.16
C TYR A 402 -9.16 -4.22 18.08
N PHE A 403 -8.21 -5.12 17.84
CA PHE A 403 -8.39 -6.19 16.87
C PHE A 403 -9.29 -7.33 17.37
N VAL A 404 -9.36 -7.57 18.67
CA VAL A 404 -10.38 -8.47 19.23
C VAL A 404 -11.79 -7.95 18.93
N VAL A 405 -12.03 -6.66 19.17
CA VAL A 405 -13.32 -6.02 18.87
C VAL A 405 -13.61 -6.01 17.38
N TRP A 406 -12.58 -5.76 16.53
CA TRP A 406 -12.72 -5.82 15.08
C TRP A 406 -13.24 -7.19 14.61
N ILE A 407 -12.58 -8.27 15.07
CA ILE A 407 -12.96 -9.63 14.66
C ILE A 407 -14.31 -10.05 15.27
N ASP A 408 -14.60 -9.66 16.51
CA ASP A 408 -15.92 -9.91 17.12
C ASP A 408 -17.03 -9.20 16.33
N ASN A 409 -16.77 -8.02 15.76
CA ASN A 409 -17.71 -7.36 14.87
C ASN A 409 -17.93 -8.15 13.58
N ILE A 410 -16.86 -8.64 12.91
CA ILE A 410 -17.00 -9.50 11.73
C ILE A 410 -17.85 -10.74 12.06
N LEU A 411 -17.52 -11.44 13.16
CA LEU A 411 -18.26 -12.62 13.59
C LEU A 411 -19.74 -12.33 13.81
N LYS A 412 -20.08 -11.18 14.41
CA LYS A 412 -21.48 -10.74 14.60
C LYS A 412 -22.18 -10.49 13.26
N GLN A 413 -21.51 -9.86 12.30
CA GLN A 413 -22.10 -9.52 11.00
C GLN A 413 -22.39 -10.74 10.13
N ILE A 414 -21.61 -11.82 10.28
CA ILE A 414 -21.80 -13.08 9.53
C ILE A 414 -22.69 -14.11 10.22
N GLU A 415 -23.13 -13.90 11.47
CA GLU A 415 -24.06 -14.78 12.16
C GLU A 415 -25.42 -14.85 11.45
N PRO A 416 -26.21 -15.93 11.63
CA PRO A 416 -27.58 -15.99 11.11
C PRO A 416 -28.39 -14.75 11.51
N GLY A 417 -28.93 -14.05 10.50
CA GLY A 417 -29.62 -12.76 10.68
C GLY A 417 -28.73 -11.53 10.60
N GLY A 418 -27.42 -11.70 10.58
CA GLY A 418 -26.47 -10.60 10.31
C GLY A 418 -26.45 -10.22 8.83
N PRO A 419 -26.10 -8.99 8.49
CA PRO A 419 -26.18 -8.46 7.12
C PRO A 419 -25.20 -9.16 6.14
N TRP A 420 -24.13 -9.77 6.63
CA TRP A 420 -23.13 -10.46 5.81
C TRP A 420 -23.33 -11.98 5.78
N ASN A 421 -24.28 -12.54 6.54
CA ASN A 421 -24.55 -13.98 6.58
C ASN A 421 -24.84 -14.57 5.19
N LYS A 422 -25.55 -13.81 4.35
CA LYS A 422 -25.92 -14.20 2.98
C LYS A 422 -24.74 -14.52 2.05
N TYR A 423 -23.53 -14.10 2.39
CA TYR A 423 -22.32 -14.37 1.61
C TYR A 423 -21.72 -15.76 1.88
N PHE A 424 -22.16 -16.45 2.92
CA PHE A 424 -21.62 -17.74 3.37
C PHE A 424 -22.71 -18.83 3.41
N PRO A 425 -23.30 -19.21 2.25
CA PRO A 425 -24.46 -20.12 2.26
C PRO A 425 -24.11 -21.57 2.64
N GLY A 426 -22.84 -21.97 2.53
CA GLY A 426 -22.46 -23.40 2.67
C GLY A 426 -21.35 -23.71 3.67
N ASP A 427 -20.55 -22.73 4.08
CA ASP A 427 -19.33 -22.97 4.87
C ASP A 427 -19.13 -21.98 6.05
N LEU A 428 -20.22 -21.39 6.52
CA LEU A 428 -20.23 -20.39 7.58
C LEU A 428 -19.43 -20.83 8.83
N GLU A 429 -19.57 -22.08 9.28
CA GLU A 429 -18.87 -22.53 10.49
C GLU A 429 -17.36 -22.67 10.25
N THR A 430 -16.92 -23.03 9.05
CA THR A 430 -15.50 -23.07 8.69
C THR A 430 -14.92 -21.64 8.73
N VAL A 431 -15.62 -20.68 8.14
CA VAL A 431 -15.23 -19.27 8.15
C VAL A 431 -15.20 -18.72 9.57
N LYS A 432 -16.22 -19.00 10.39
CA LYS A 432 -16.25 -18.59 11.80
C LYS A 432 -15.11 -19.20 12.61
N ALA A 433 -14.77 -20.47 12.36
CA ALA A 433 -13.62 -21.11 13.01
C ALA A 433 -12.31 -20.41 12.67
N HIS A 434 -12.12 -20.00 11.41
CA HIS A 434 -10.97 -19.24 10.95
C HIS A 434 -10.86 -17.88 11.70
N TYR A 435 -11.92 -17.12 11.75
CA TYR A 435 -11.95 -15.84 12.46
C TYR A 435 -11.77 -15.98 13.97
N ARG A 436 -12.40 -17.00 14.61
CA ARG A 436 -12.20 -17.28 16.03
C ARG A 436 -10.74 -17.60 16.35
N LYS A 437 -10.07 -18.37 15.49
CA LYS A 437 -8.63 -18.66 15.64
C LYS A 437 -7.78 -17.39 15.66
N ALA A 438 -8.02 -16.48 14.72
CA ALA A 438 -7.32 -15.18 14.69
C ALA A 438 -7.62 -14.34 15.94
N ARG A 439 -8.89 -14.24 16.34
CA ARG A 439 -9.31 -13.54 17.55
C ARG A 439 -8.61 -14.08 18.81
N ASP A 440 -8.50 -15.40 18.94
CA ASP A 440 -7.88 -16.03 20.11
C ASP A 440 -6.38 -15.76 20.19
N ILE A 441 -5.71 -15.56 19.03
CA ILE A 441 -4.32 -15.04 18.98
C ILE A 441 -4.26 -13.66 19.58
N TYR A 442 -5.15 -12.72 19.20
CA TYR A 442 -5.17 -11.38 19.78
C TYR A 442 -5.50 -11.39 21.28
N LYS A 443 -6.41 -12.25 21.74
CA LYS A 443 -6.68 -12.44 23.18
C LYS A 443 -5.44 -12.91 23.95
N THR A 444 -4.65 -13.79 23.36
CA THR A 444 -3.37 -14.20 23.93
C THR A 444 -2.41 -13.02 24.01
N ILE A 445 -2.31 -12.20 22.95
CA ILE A 445 -1.49 -10.99 22.93
C ILE A 445 -1.94 -10.00 24.01
N VAL A 446 -3.24 -9.81 24.22
CA VAL A 446 -3.80 -8.98 25.32
C VAL A 446 -3.30 -9.48 26.68
N ALA A 447 -3.37 -10.78 26.93
CA ALA A 447 -2.92 -11.37 28.19
C ALA A 447 -1.40 -11.18 28.40
N GLU A 448 -0.60 -11.44 27.37
CA GLU A 448 0.86 -11.26 27.38
C GLU A 448 1.25 -9.80 27.58
N SER A 449 0.58 -8.87 26.86
CA SER A 449 0.82 -7.43 26.98
C SER A 449 0.54 -6.93 28.40
N ARG A 450 -0.55 -7.39 29.01
CA ARG A 450 -0.88 -7.05 30.41
C ARG A 450 0.16 -7.56 31.41
N ALA A 451 0.72 -8.75 31.16
CA ALA A 451 1.77 -9.31 32.01
C ALA A 451 3.10 -8.56 31.88
N ILE A 452 3.46 -8.15 30.66
CA ILE A 452 4.72 -7.43 30.37
C ILE A 452 4.64 -5.96 30.82
N ASN A 453 3.45 -5.35 30.84
CA ASN A 453 3.25 -3.93 31.15
C ASN A 453 2.93 -3.65 32.62
N LYS A 454 2.82 -4.70 33.45
CA LYS A 454 2.84 -4.61 34.92
C LYS A 454 4.28 -4.45 35.45
#